data_6119f9c0238d3fdc282c0efac0d55b47
#
_entry.id   6119f9c0238d3fdc282c0efac0d55b47
#
_cell.length_a   1.000
_cell.length_b   1.000
_cell.length_c   1.000
_cell.angle_alpha   90.00
_cell.angle_beta   90.00
_cell.angle_gamma   90.00
#
_symmetry.space_group_name_H-M   'P 1'
#
loop_
_entity.id
_entity.type
_entity.pdbx_description
1 polymer ?
#
loop_
_entity_poly.entity_id
_entity_poly.type
_entity_poly.pdbx_seq_one_letter_code
_entity_poly.pdbx_strand_id
1 'polypeptide(L)'
;TYLANNSKEADSKSDANVLISEIVIEGWEEHPEGRKLELAAYDSMSIKPGSIVNNQLLKQDLDAIYASGWFSGVKFKAEDGVLGVKLIVKVVPNPILKQITIQPSNTIITKAFVNQIFDKYYGSTLNLNELQDRISLIKKWYEDRGYSLARVSGPERISDNGFIQLKIDEGIVSEIQIRFIGADEKVRKGKTKEWVIRREL
;
A
#
# COMPACT_ATOMS: atom_id res chain seq x y z
N THR A 1 -8.26 23.31 51.90
CA THR A 1 -9.33 22.44 51.51
C THR A 1 -8.92 21.61 50.33
N TYR A 2 -8.99 20.34 50.45
CA TYR A 2 -8.50 19.28 49.60
C TYR A 2 -9.08 19.28 48.17
N LEU A 3 -8.26 19.13 47.15
CA LEU A 3 -8.38 18.39 45.90
C LEU A 3 -7.40 18.94 44.86
N ALA A 4 -6.16 18.50 44.89
CA ALA A 4 -5.26 18.54 43.73
C ALA A 4 -4.10 17.62 44.01
N ASN A 5 -4.21 16.37 43.57
CA ASN A 5 -3.08 15.49 43.24
C ASN A 5 -3.63 14.13 42.79
N ASN A 6 -3.83 13.94 41.51
CA ASN A 6 -3.78 12.65 40.88
C ASN A 6 -3.94 12.80 39.36
N SER A 7 -2.89 13.30 38.68
CA SER A 7 -2.78 13.22 37.24
C SER A 7 -1.32 13.41 36.82
N LYS A 8 -0.44 12.58 37.36
CA LYS A 8 0.96 12.45 36.88
C LYS A 8 1.55 11.09 37.18
N GLU A 9 0.86 10.02 36.78
CA GLU A 9 1.43 8.66 36.78
C GLU A 9 0.90 7.88 35.59
N ALA A 10 1.17 8.34 34.37
CA ALA A 10 0.92 7.55 33.17
C ALA A 10 1.78 8.06 32.01
N ASP A 11 3.09 8.15 32.18
CA ASP A 11 4.00 8.28 31.04
C ASP A 11 5.48 8.12 31.43
N SER A 12 5.80 7.04 32.10
CA SER A 12 7.20 6.58 32.22
C SER A 12 7.23 5.04 32.20
N LYS A 13 6.70 4.41 31.14
CA LYS A 13 7.19 3.08 30.80
C LYS A 13 8.57 3.30 30.18
N SER A 14 9.58 3.17 31.05
CA SER A 14 10.99 3.09 30.70
C SER A 14 11.19 2.26 29.42
N ASP A 15 12.07 2.73 28.52
CA ASP A 15 12.65 1.93 27.45
C ASP A 15 13.46 0.77 28.08
N ALA A 16 12.76 -0.21 28.62
CA ALA A 16 13.38 -1.38 29.19
C ALA A 16 13.93 -2.20 28.04
N ASN A 17 15.26 -2.33 28.01
CA ASN A 17 15.93 -3.24 27.12
C ASN A 17 15.62 -4.69 27.56
N VAL A 18 15.09 -5.48 26.63
CA VAL A 18 14.64 -6.84 26.89
C VAL A 18 15.42 -7.81 26.01
N LEU A 19 15.92 -8.90 26.59
CA LEU A 19 16.57 -9.98 25.85
C LEU A 19 15.52 -10.87 25.21
N ILE A 20 15.57 -11.03 23.88
CA ILE A 20 14.73 -11.98 23.15
C ILE A 20 15.40 -13.35 23.14
N SER A 21 14.76 -14.33 23.75
CA SER A 21 15.25 -15.72 23.79
C SER A 21 14.75 -16.55 22.61
N GLU A 22 13.53 -16.27 22.15
CA GLU A 22 12.85 -17.03 21.09
C GLU A 22 11.95 -16.10 20.25
N ILE A 23 11.82 -16.40 18.95
CA ILE A 23 10.88 -15.74 18.06
C ILE A 23 9.98 -16.80 17.44
N VAL A 24 8.66 -16.59 17.53
CA VAL A 24 7.65 -17.46 16.91
C VAL A 24 6.75 -16.62 16.04
N ILE A 25 6.53 -17.06 14.80
CA ILE A 25 5.63 -16.40 13.85
C ILE A 25 4.37 -17.25 13.77
N GLU A 26 3.21 -16.62 14.00
CA GLU A 26 1.88 -17.22 14.00
C GLU A 26 0.95 -16.56 13.01
N GLY A 27 -0.08 -17.28 12.53
CA GLY A 27 -1.14 -16.76 11.67
C GLY A 27 -0.94 -17.05 10.19
N TRP A 28 0.08 -17.82 9.84
CA TRP A 28 0.38 -18.28 8.48
C TRP A 28 -0.08 -19.71 8.20
N GLU A 29 -0.42 -20.48 9.22
CA GLU A 29 -0.54 -21.95 9.21
C GLU A 29 -1.63 -22.44 8.26
N GLU A 30 -2.75 -21.71 8.16
CA GLU A 30 -3.87 -22.06 7.27
C GLU A 30 -3.71 -21.52 5.84
N HIS A 31 -2.66 -20.72 5.57
CA HIS A 31 -2.45 -20.14 4.26
C HIS A 31 -1.74 -21.13 3.32
N PRO A 32 -2.17 -21.28 2.03
CA PRO A 32 -1.57 -22.23 1.09
C PRO A 32 -0.05 -22.06 0.89
N GLU A 33 0.46 -20.82 0.93
CA GLU A 33 1.89 -20.50 0.87
C GLU A 33 2.49 -20.17 2.25
N GLY A 34 1.90 -20.69 3.34
CA GLY A 34 2.21 -20.28 4.70
C GLY A 34 3.71 -20.33 5.03
N ARG A 35 4.40 -21.41 4.65
CA ARG A 35 5.85 -21.55 4.93
C ARG A 35 6.69 -20.44 4.29
N LYS A 36 6.35 -20.01 3.07
CA LYS A 36 6.98 -18.88 2.40
C LYS A 36 6.75 -17.57 3.16
N LEU A 37 5.54 -17.40 3.68
CA LEU A 37 5.14 -16.20 4.43
C LEU A 37 5.78 -16.14 5.81
N GLU A 38 5.90 -17.26 6.50
CA GLU A 38 6.65 -17.36 7.75
C GLU A 38 8.10 -16.89 7.55
N LEU A 39 8.77 -17.42 6.53
CA LEU A 39 10.13 -17.02 6.18
C LEU A 39 10.20 -15.54 5.78
N ALA A 40 9.26 -15.04 4.98
CA ALA A 40 9.24 -13.65 4.57
C ALA A 40 9.09 -12.69 5.77
N ALA A 41 8.26 -13.04 6.76
CA ALA A 41 8.13 -12.28 8.00
C ALA A 41 9.43 -12.30 8.80
N TYR A 42 10.00 -13.49 9.01
CA TYR A 42 11.23 -13.65 9.77
C TYR A 42 12.43 -12.93 9.12
N ASP A 43 12.57 -13.02 7.79
CA ASP A 43 13.66 -12.40 7.05
C ASP A 43 13.55 -10.87 7.01
N SER A 44 12.33 -10.34 7.12
CA SER A 44 12.08 -8.88 7.18
C SER A 44 12.50 -8.26 8.51
N MET A 45 12.68 -9.08 9.56
CA MET A 45 13.03 -8.62 10.90
C MET A 45 14.54 -8.50 11.08
N SER A 46 14.98 -7.44 11.77
CA SER A 46 16.36 -7.29 12.27
C SER A 46 16.57 -8.01 13.61
N ILE A 47 15.52 -8.10 14.41
CA ILE A 47 15.53 -8.80 15.71
C ILE A 47 15.68 -10.31 15.47
N LYS A 48 16.65 -10.88 16.18
CA LYS A 48 16.90 -12.34 16.17
C LYS A 48 17.01 -12.85 17.60
N PRO A 49 16.89 -14.14 17.85
CA PRO A 49 17.15 -14.72 19.18
C PRO A 49 18.54 -14.29 19.69
N GLY A 50 18.61 -13.83 20.92
CA GLY A 50 19.82 -13.22 21.52
C GLY A 50 19.91 -11.70 21.38
N SER A 51 19.01 -11.06 20.64
CA SER A 51 18.96 -9.58 20.52
C SER A 51 18.44 -8.95 21.82
N ILE A 52 19.02 -7.81 22.17
CA ILE A 52 18.48 -6.92 23.20
C ILE A 52 17.66 -5.86 22.48
N VAL A 53 16.37 -5.77 22.80
CA VAL A 53 15.42 -4.92 22.08
C VAL A 53 14.76 -3.88 22.98
N ASN A 54 14.41 -2.77 22.39
CA ASN A 54 13.59 -1.70 22.94
C ASN A 54 12.34 -1.48 22.08
N ASN A 55 11.44 -0.63 22.52
CA ASN A 55 10.21 -0.31 21.80
C ASN A 55 10.46 0.27 20.39
N GLN A 56 11.53 1.01 20.20
CA GLN A 56 11.88 1.59 18.90
C GLN A 56 12.24 0.49 17.89
N LEU A 57 13.06 -0.47 18.27
CA LEU A 57 13.48 -1.59 17.41
C LEU A 57 12.29 -2.51 17.07
N LEU A 58 11.41 -2.77 18.04
CA LEU A 58 10.16 -3.50 17.80
C LEU A 58 9.29 -2.81 16.77
N LYS A 59 9.15 -1.47 16.86
CA LYS A 59 8.39 -0.70 15.88
C LYS A 59 9.03 -0.74 14.49
N GLN A 60 10.35 -0.61 14.40
CA GLN A 60 11.08 -0.71 13.14
C GLN A 60 10.87 -2.06 12.45
N ASP A 61 10.91 -3.15 13.20
CA ASP A 61 10.68 -4.48 12.65
C ASP A 61 9.22 -4.71 12.25
N LEU A 62 8.27 -4.17 13.02
CA LEU A 62 6.86 -4.20 12.64
C LEU A 62 6.64 -3.47 11.31
N ASP A 63 7.21 -2.28 11.17
CA ASP A 63 7.14 -1.49 9.93
C ASP A 63 7.84 -2.23 8.76
N ALA A 64 8.96 -2.93 9.00
CA ALA A 64 9.68 -3.71 8.00
C ALA A 64 8.85 -4.91 7.50
N ILE A 65 8.15 -5.62 8.40
CA ILE A 65 7.25 -6.71 8.01
C ILE A 65 6.08 -6.18 7.15
N TYR A 66 5.48 -5.05 7.52
CA TYR A 66 4.46 -4.40 6.69
C TYR A 66 5.02 -3.96 5.33
N ALA A 67 6.20 -3.34 5.32
CA ALA A 67 6.85 -2.87 4.09
C ALA A 67 7.22 -4.01 3.13
N SER A 68 7.30 -5.26 3.60
CA SER A 68 7.49 -6.43 2.73
C SER A 68 6.33 -6.66 1.74
N GLY A 69 5.15 -6.12 2.04
CA GLY A 69 3.97 -6.16 1.19
C GLY A 69 3.16 -7.45 1.24
N TRP A 70 3.54 -8.44 2.06
CA TRP A 70 2.87 -9.75 2.12
C TRP A 70 1.71 -9.82 3.13
N PHE A 71 1.61 -8.85 4.05
CA PHE A 71 0.72 -8.91 5.20
C PHE A 71 -0.22 -7.72 5.27
N SER A 72 -1.48 -7.98 5.58
CA SER A 72 -2.51 -6.99 5.89
C SER A 72 -2.54 -6.62 7.37
N GLY A 73 -1.96 -7.44 8.23
CA GLY A 73 -1.87 -7.21 9.66
C GLY A 73 -0.62 -7.82 10.27
N VAL A 74 -0.01 -7.10 11.22
CA VAL A 74 1.12 -7.58 12.03
C VAL A 74 0.94 -7.09 13.46
N LYS A 75 1.15 -7.96 14.44
CA LYS A 75 1.13 -7.63 15.87
C LYS A 75 2.22 -8.38 16.60
N PHE A 76 2.87 -7.70 17.53
CA PHE A 76 3.82 -8.33 18.46
C PHE A 76 3.17 -8.60 19.81
N LYS A 77 3.47 -9.76 20.36
CA LYS A 77 3.15 -10.14 21.74
C LYS A 77 4.41 -10.65 22.40
N ALA A 78 4.70 -10.17 23.60
CA ALA A 78 5.81 -10.65 24.41
C ALA A 78 5.27 -11.60 25.47
N GLU A 79 5.96 -12.70 25.69
CA GLU A 79 5.71 -13.65 26.78
C GLU A 79 7.01 -13.87 27.55
N ASP A 80 6.92 -13.80 28.89
CA ASP A 80 8.07 -14.04 29.76
C ASP A 80 8.49 -15.50 29.70
N GLY A 81 9.77 -15.74 29.47
CA GLY A 81 10.39 -17.07 29.49
C GLY A 81 11.54 -17.17 30.48
N VAL A 82 12.03 -18.39 30.70
CA VAL A 82 13.09 -18.69 31.70
C VAL A 82 14.44 -18.04 31.32
N LEU A 83 14.72 -17.93 30.01
CA LEU A 83 16.00 -17.42 29.48
C LEU A 83 15.90 -16.04 28.84
N GLY A 84 14.77 -15.38 28.98
CA GLY A 84 14.45 -14.10 28.30
C GLY A 84 13.01 -14.08 27.82
N VAL A 85 12.69 -13.12 26.97
CA VAL A 85 11.34 -12.96 26.44
C VAL A 85 11.18 -13.74 25.13
N LYS A 86 10.07 -14.46 25.01
CA LYS A 86 9.58 -15.04 23.77
C LYS A 86 8.78 -13.98 23.03
N LEU A 87 9.23 -13.62 21.83
CA LEU A 87 8.54 -12.70 20.95
C LEU A 87 7.63 -13.47 19.98
N ILE A 88 6.33 -13.28 20.12
CA ILE A 88 5.33 -13.85 19.21
C ILE A 88 4.93 -12.79 18.22
N VAL A 89 5.15 -13.08 16.93
CA VAL A 89 4.82 -12.22 15.79
C VAL A 89 3.57 -12.78 15.12
N LYS A 90 2.41 -12.15 15.35
CA LYS A 90 1.16 -12.55 14.71
C LYS A 90 1.00 -11.81 13.41
N VAL A 91 0.95 -12.55 12.31
CA VAL A 91 0.77 -12.01 10.98
C VAL A 91 -0.60 -12.37 10.41
N VAL A 92 -1.12 -11.48 9.56
CA VAL A 92 -2.32 -11.73 8.75
C VAL A 92 -1.89 -11.64 7.29
N PRO A 93 -1.67 -12.77 6.61
CA PRO A 93 -1.27 -12.79 5.22
C PRO A 93 -2.32 -12.16 4.29
N ASN A 94 -1.87 -11.56 3.19
CA ASN A 94 -2.76 -11.19 2.11
C ASN A 94 -3.33 -12.44 1.43
N PRO A 95 -4.50 -12.35 0.79
CA PRO A 95 -5.12 -13.49 0.12
C PRO A 95 -4.34 -13.92 -1.13
N ILE A 96 -4.64 -15.11 -1.63
CA ILE A 96 -4.22 -15.56 -2.97
C ILE A 96 -4.92 -14.71 -4.03
N LEU A 97 -4.15 -14.12 -4.95
CA LEU A 97 -4.70 -13.35 -6.06
C LEU A 97 -5.41 -14.27 -7.05
N LYS A 98 -6.72 -14.09 -7.22
CA LYS A 98 -7.54 -14.88 -8.13
C LYS A 98 -7.86 -14.16 -9.42
N GLN A 99 -8.17 -12.87 -9.34
CA GLN A 99 -8.57 -12.10 -10.52
C GLN A 99 -8.36 -10.61 -10.32
N ILE A 100 -7.92 -9.93 -11.39
CA ILE A 100 -7.92 -8.48 -11.51
C ILE A 100 -9.05 -8.06 -12.43
N THR A 101 -9.82 -7.06 -12.01
CA THR A 101 -10.86 -6.42 -12.82
C THR A 101 -10.59 -4.93 -12.93
N ILE A 102 -11.11 -4.30 -13.98
CA ILE A 102 -10.97 -2.86 -14.20
C ILE A 102 -12.36 -2.20 -14.22
N GLN A 103 -12.43 -1.01 -13.67
CA GLN A 103 -13.63 -0.18 -13.67
C GLN A 103 -13.25 1.27 -14.06
N PRO A 104 -13.99 1.88 -15.02
CA PRO A 104 -15.08 1.32 -15.80
C PRO A 104 -14.61 0.23 -16.78
N SER A 105 -15.55 -0.55 -17.33
CA SER A 105 -15.22 -1.67 -18.24
C SER A 105 -14.95 -1.23 -19.68
N ASN A 106 -15.23 0.01 -20.03
CA ASN A 106 -15.12 0.61 -21.37
C ASN A 106 -13.86 1.48 -21.51
N THR A 107 -12.78 1.10 -20.85
CA THR A 107 -11.47 1.77 -20.95
C THR A 107 -10.78 1.47 -22.28
N ILE A 108 -9.84 2.33 -22.69
CA ILE A 108 -8.99 2.13 -23.87
C ILE A 108 -8.06 0.93 -23.66
N ILE A 109 -7.55 0.76 -22.43
CA ILE A 109 -6.77 -0.43 -22.10
C ILE A 109 -7.69 -1.67 -22.06
N THR A 110 -7.25 -2.73 -22.70
CA THR A 110 -8.03 -3.97 -22.77
C THR A 110 -7.86 -4.83 -21.52
N LYS A 111 -8.93 -5.55 -21.15
CA LYS A 111 -8.85 -6.54 -20.05
C LYS A 111 -7.79 -7.61 -20.31
N ALA A 112 -7.62 -8.02 -21.56
CA ALA A 112 -6.62 -9.00 -21.95
C ALA A 112 -5.19 -8.52 -21.64
N PHE A 113 -4.88 -7.26 -21.95
CA PHE A 113 -3.58 -6.69 -21.65
C PHE A 113 -3.34 -6.56 -20.13
N VAL A 114 -4.36 -6.12 -19.37
CA VAL A 114 -4.25 -6.08 -17.91
C VAL A 114 -4.01 -7.48 -17.35
N ASN A 115 -4.76 -8.49 -17.80
CA ASN A 115 -4.54 -9.87 -17.36
C ASN A 115 -3.14 -10.36 -17.69
N GLN A 116 -2.57 -10.03 -18.85
CA GLN A 116 -1.20 -10.38 -19.20
C GLN A 116 -0.17 -9.78 -18.24
N ILE A 117 -0.38 -8.56 -17.77
CA ILE A 117 0.50 -7.90 -16.77
C ILE A 117 0.50 -8.68 -15.45
N PHE A 118 -0.62 -9.27 -15.08
CA PHE A 118 -0.81 -9.98 -13.82
C PHE A 118 -0.70 -11.51 -13.92
N ASP A 119 -0.49 -12.07 -15.11
CA ASP A 119 -0.53 -13.52 -15.37
C ASP A 119 0.32 -14.35 -14.40
N LYS A 120 1.53 -13.89 -14.12
CA LYS A 120 2.48 -14.58 -13.21
C LYS A 120 2.07 -14.55 -11.73
N TYR A 121 1.14 -13.70 -11.37
CA TYR A 121 0.75 -13.45 -9.97
C TYR A 121 -0.55 -14.15 -9.60
N TYR A 122 -1.32 -14.59 -10.58
CA TYR A 122 -2.53 -15.38 -10.31
C TYR A 122 -2.20 -16.71 -9.65
N GLY A 123 -2.94 -17.04 -8.60
CA GLY A 123 -2.71 -18.26 -7.82
C GLY A 123 -1.62 -18.14 -6.76
N SER A 124 -0.95 -16.99 -6.63
CA SER A 124 0.06 -16.71 -5.60
C SER A 124 -0.48 -15.71 -4.58
N THR A 125 0.13 -15.66 -3.40
CA THR A 125 -0.19 -14.65 -2.39
C THR A 125 0.00 -13.25 -2.95
N LEU A 126 -0.97 -12.38 -2.75
CA LEU A 126 -0.90 -10.98 -3.17
C LEU A 126 0.20 -10.25 -2.41
N ASN A 127 1.17 -9.72 -3.15
CA ASN A 127 2.14 -8.77 -2.62
C ASN A 127 1.77 -7.35 -3.03
N LEU A 128 1.62 -6.45 -2.06
CA LEU A 128 1.18 -5.07 -2.30
C LEU A 128 2.21 -4.25 -3.08
N ASN A 129 3.50 -4.53 -2.93
CA ASN A 129 4.56 -3.86 -3.68
C ASN A 129 4.50 -4.27 -5.15
N GLU A 130 4.35 -5.56 -5.44
CA GLU A 130 4.18 -6.06 -6.80
C GLU A 130 2.89 -5.53 -7.45
N LEU A 131 1.79 -5.45 -6.71
CA LEU A 131 0.55 -4.82 -7.17
C LEU A 131 0.79 -3.37 -7.57
N GLN A 132 1.48 -2.59 -6.73
CA GLN A 132 1.79 -1.19 -7.00
C GLN A 132 2.70 -1.03 -8.24
N ASP A 133 3.69 -1.90 -8.40
CA ASP A 133 4.55 -1.92 -9.59
C ASP A 133 3.75 -2.19 -10.87
N ARG A 134 2.79 -3.13 -10.82
CA ARG A 134 1.91 -3.44 -11.98
C ARG A 134 0.96 -2.28 -12.27
N ILE A 135 0.41 -1.63 -11.26
CA ILE A 135 -0.40 -0.41 -11.41
C ILE A 135 0.43 0.69 -12.08
N SER A 136 1.69 0.86 -11.67
CA SER A 136 2.61 1.83 -12.27
C SER A 136 2.90 1.53 -13.74
N LEU A 137 3.00 0.26 -14.15
CA LEU A 137 3.13 -0.14 -15.55
C LEU A 137 1.89 0.23 -16.38
N ILE A 138 0.69 0.03 -15.82
CA ILE A 138 -0.55 0.43 -16.49
C ILE A 138 -0.59 1.95 -16.67
N LYS A 139 -0.22 2.70 -15.64
CA LYS A 139 -0.14 4.16 -15.69
C LYS A 139 0.83 4.62 -16.78
N LYS A 140 2.03 4.03 -16.83
CA LYS A 140 3.03 4.31 -17.86
C LYS A 140 2.51 3.99 -19.26
N TRP A 141 1.76 2.91 -19.43
CA TRP A 141 1.13 2.55 -20.71
C TRP A 141 0.20 3.66 -21.24
N TYR A 142 -0.55 4.33 -20.34
CA TYR A 142 -1.38 5.47 -20.66
C TYR A 142 -0.54 6.72 -21.02
N GLU A 143 0.49 7.02 -20.21
CA GLU A 143 1.39 8.16 -20.43
C GLU A 143 2.10 8.08 -21.78
N ASP A 144 2.63 6.89 -22.12
CA ASP A 144 3.33 6.63 -23.41
C ASP A 144 2.41 6.83 -24.64
N ARG A 145 1.08 6.84 -24.43
CA ARG A 145 0.06 7.07 -25.48
C ARG A 145 -0.58 8.46 -25.42
N GLY A 146 -0.01 9.37 -24.62
CA GLY A 146 -0.46 10.76 -24.52
C GLY A 146 -1.59 11.01 -23.52
N TYR A 147 -2.04 9.98 -22.79
CA TYR A 147 -3.05 10.12 -21.72
C TYR A 147 -2.41 10.54 -20.40
N SER A 148 -1.81 11.72 -20.36
CA SER A 148 -1.06 12.25 -19.22
C SER A 148 -1.91 12.50 -17.95
N LEU A 149 -3.23 12.61 -18.12
CA LEU A 149 -4.18 12.80 -17.02
C LEU A 149 -4.76 11.48 -16.49
N ALA A 150 -4.41 10.36 -17.09
CA ALA A 150 -4.90 9.07 -16.67
C ALA A 150 -4.44 8.71 -15.25
N ARG A 151 -5.37 8.22 -14.44
CA ARG A 151 -5.14 7.77 -13.08
C ARG A 151 -5.55 6.32 -12.94
N VAL A 152 -4.68 5.53 -12.33
CA VAL A 152 -4.94 4.13 -12.03
C VAL A 152 -4.74 3.93 -10.54
N SER A 153 -5.74 3.39 -9.86
CA SER A 153 -5.69 3.13 -8.42
C SER A 153 -6.19 1.73 -8.11
N GLY A 154 -5.57 1.12 -7.10
CA GLY A 154 -6.07 -0.10 -6.49
C GLY A 154 -7.22 0.18 -5.51
N PRO A 155 -7.81 -0.86 -4.93
CA PRO A 155 -8.83 -0.72 -3.91
C PRO A 155 -8.25 -0.17 -2.60
N GLU A 156 -9.05 0.54 -1.81
CA GLU A 156 -8.65 1.04 -0.48
C GLU A 156 -8.39 -0.10 0.52
N ARG A 157 -9.09 -1.21 0.34
CA ARG A 157 -8.95 -2.42 1.17
C ARG A 157 -8.91 -3.65 0.30
N ILE A 158 -8.04 -4.58 0.66
CA ILE A 158 -7.95 -5.87 0.01
C ILE A 158 -9.01 -6.79 0.64
N SER A 159 -9.84 -7.37 -0.19
CA SER A 159 -10.84 -8.36 0.22
C SER A 159 -10.20 -9.75 0.32
N ASP A 160 -10.57 -10.53 1.33
CA ASP A 160 -10.02 -11.88 1.58
C ASP A 160 -10.34 -12.89 0.47
N ASN A 161 -11.25 -12.53 -0.45
CA ASN A 161 -11.64 -13.39 -1.56
C ASN A 161 -10.62 -13.46 -2.71
N GLY A 162 -9.59 -12.59 -2.71
CA GLY A 162 -8.54 -12.54 -3.74
C GLY A 162 -8.96 -11.87 -5.06
N PHE A 163 -10.10 -11.18 -5.11
CA PHE A 163 -10.54 -10.39 -6.25
C PHE A 163 -10.16 -8.93 -6.07
N ILE A 164 -9.39 -8.39 -7.01
CA ILE A 164 -8.92 -7.01 -6.97
C ILE A 164 -9.57 -6.21 -8.10
N GLN A 165 -10.18 -5.08 -7.76
CA GLN A 165 -10.75 -4.15 -8.74
C GLN A 165 -9.86 -2.92 -8.84
N LEU A 166 -9.28 -2.69 -10.02
CA LEU A 166 -8.55 -1.47 -10.33
C LEU A 166 -9.51 -0.42 -10.87
N LYS A 167 -9.42 0.78 -10.34
CA LYS A 167 -10.17 1.94 -10.84
C LYS A 167 -9.28 2.73 -11.78
N ILE A 168 -9.78 2.97 -12.99
CA ILE A 168 -9.10 3.71 -14.04
C ILE A 168 -9.92 4.95 -14.37
N ASP A 169 -9.29 6.10 -14.30
CA ASP A 169 -9.81 7.39 -14.76
C ASP A 169 -8.90 7.86 -15.89
N GLU A 170 -9.40 7.85 -17.12
CA GLU A 170 -8.61 8.18 -18.31
C GLU A 170 -8.41 9.68 -18.52
N GLY A 171 -9.03 10.52 -17.69
CA GLY A 171 -8.83 11.96 -17.71
C GLY A 171 -9.34 12.61 -19.00
N ILE A 172 -10.62 12.43 -19.32
CA ILE A 172 -11.22 13.05 -20.52
C ILE A 172 -11.36 14.55 -20.30
N VAL A 173 -10.81 15.36 -21.23
CA VAL A 173 -11.06 16.80 -21.29
C VAL A 173 -12.49 17.01 -21.80
N SER A 174 -13.40 17.39 -20.90
CA SER A 174 -14.82 17.58 -21.24
C SER A 174 -15.07 18.91 -21.95
N GLU A 175 -14.28 19.95 -21.63
CA GLU A 175 -14.45 21.29 -22.21
C GLU A 175 -13.14 22.09 -22.18
N ILE A 176 -12.89 22.84 -23.25
CA ILE A 176 -11.80 23.81 -23.33
C ILE A 176 -12.43 25.18 -23.49
N GLN A 177 -12.31 26.04 -22.48
CA GLN A 177 -12.76 27.43 -22.51
C GLN A 177 -11.59 28.37 -22.83
N ILE A 178 -11.68 29.10 -23.93
CA ILE A 178 -10.69 30.10 -24.33
C ILE A 178 -11.15 31.47 -23.81
N ARG A 179 -10.34 32.10 -22.97
CA ARG A 179 -10.59 33.44 -22.44
C ARG A 179 -9.44 34.36 -22.82
N PHE A 180 -9.75 35.44 -23.50
CA PHE A 180 -8.78 36.49 -23.82
C PHE A 180 -8.72 37.46 -22.62
N ILE A 181 -7.55 37.64 -22.03
CA ILE A 181 -7.34 38.50 -20.87
C ILE A 181 -6.49 39.69 -21.30
N GLY A 182 -6.94 40.92 -20.99
CA GLY A 182 -6.17 42.16 -21.22
C GLY A 182 -5.06 42.36 -20.17
N ALA A 183 -4.20 43.33 -20.35
CA ALA A 183 -3.15 43.67 -19.38
C ALA A 183 -3.68 44.12 -18.00
N ASP A 184 -4.98 44.43 -17.91
CA ASP A 184 -5.72 44.77 -16.70
C ASP A 184 -6.45 43.56 -16.09
N GLU A 185 -6.08 42.35 -16.50
CA GLU A 185 -6.67 41.06 -16.07
C GLU A 185 -8.18 40.89 -16.35
N LYS A 186 -8.78 41.80 -17.11
CA LYS A 186 -10.20 41.71 -17.49
C LYS A 186 -10.39 40.89 -18.76
N VAL A 187 -11.45 40.09 -18.77
CA VAL A 187 -11.85 39.32 -19.95
C VAL A 187 -12.24 40.29 -21.09
N ARG A 188 -11.63 40.14 -22.25
CA ARG A 188 -11.87 40.98 -23.43
C ARG A 188 -12.18 40.10 -24.65
N LYS A 189 -12.72 40.74 -25.70
CA LYS A 189 -12.90 40.08 -27.00
C LYS A 189 -11.54 39.93 -27.69
N GLY A 190 -11.12 38.67 -27.94
CA GLY A 190 -9.87 38.38 -28.62
C GLY A 190 -9.91 38.78 -30.10
N LYS A 191 -8.75 39.09 -30.67
CA LYS A 191 -8.59 39.34 -32.12
C LYS A 191 -8.48 38.04 -32.93
N THR A 192 -7.97 36.97 -32.29
CA THR A 192 -7.82 35.65 -32.89
C THR A 192 -9.15 34.89 -32.77
N LYS A 193 -9.58 34.27 -33.86
CA LYS A 193 -10.78 33.44 -33.85
C LYS A 193 -10.53 32.16 -33.02
N GLU A 194 -11.48 31.78 -32.20
CA GLU A 194 -11.38 30.63 -31.30
C GLU A 194 -11.01 29.32 -32.01
N TRP A 195 -11.53 29.07 -33.19
CA TRP A 195 -11.24 27.87 -33.98
C TRP A 195 -9.76 27.74 -34.37
N VAL A 196 -9.04 28.87 -34.54
CA VAL A 196 -7.60 28.83 -34.83
C VAL A 196 -6.81 28.31 -33.66
N ILE A 197 -7.19 28.71 -32.45
CA ILE A 197 -6.54 28.25 -31.21
C ILE A 197 -6.88 26.78 -30.94
N ARG A 198 -8.15 26.39 -31.12
CA ARG A 198 -8.60 25.01 -30.94
C ARG A 198 -7.94 24.00 -31.89
N ARG A 199 -7.47 24.44 -33.05
CA ARG A 199 -6.77 23.57 -34.00
C ARG A 199 -5.38 23.19 -33.54
N GLU A 200 -4.75 23.97 -32.67
CA GLU A 200 -3.38 23.78 -32.17
C GLU A 200 -3.34 23.10 -30.78
N LEU A 201 -4.51 22.80 -30.23
CA LEU A 201 -4.67 22.07 -28.96
C LEU A 201 -5.00 20.59 -29.19
#